data_220f01c611ac7a93c0fd26e262686d60
#
_entry.id   220f01c611ac7a93c0fd26e262686d60
#
_cell.length_a   1.000
_cell.length_b   1.000
_cell.length_c   1.000
_cell.angle_alpha   90.00
_cell.angle_beta   90.00
_cell.angle_gamma   90.00
#
_symmetry.space_group_name_H-M   'P 1'
#
loop_
_entity.id
_entity.type
_entity.pdbx_description
1 polymer ?
#
loop_
_entity_poly.entity_id
_entity_poly.type
_entity_poly.pdbx_seq_one_letter_code
_entity_poly.pdbx_strand_id
1 'polypeptide(L)'
;MLHICDENGEELPTGETGLVYFEREAPTFEYHNDPGKTQEARHPKHPGWNALGDVGHLDADGYLYLTDRKSFMIISGGVNIYPQAIEDALVTHPKVGDVAVFGVPHPEMGEAVKAVIEPAPGQDPTPELAEELLAYARSKLAGYMTPRSIDFIVEMPRLPTGKLYKRLLRDAYWADRKI
;
A
#
# COMPACT_ATOMS: atom_id res chain seq x y z
N MET A 1 -4.73 -19.33 14.93
CA MET A 1 -4.38 -18.09 15.64
C MET A 1 -3.89 -17.07 14.62
N LEU A 2 -3.87 -15.76 14.95
CA LEU A 2 -3.30 -14.70 14.11
C LEU A 2 -1.98 -14.24 14.72
N HIS A 3 -0.98 -13.99 13.86
CA HIS A 3 0.33 -13.48 14.26
C HIS A 3 0.70 -12.30 13.36
N ILE A 4 1.28 -11.27 13.94
CA ILE A 4 1.79 -10.11 13.21
C ILE A 4 3.30 -10.16 13.30
N CYS A 5 3.98 -10.24 12.15
CA CYS A 5 5.42 -10.42 12.10
C CYS A 5 6.12 -9.36 11.26
N ASP A 6 7.39 -9.14 11.59
CA ASP A 6 8.30 -8.32 10.81
C ASP A 6 8.76 -9.03 9.51
N GLU A 7 9.69 -8.43 8.77
CA GLU A 7 10.26 -8.98 7.55
C GLU A 7 11.10 -10.25 7.77
N ASN A 8 11.61 -10.45 8.99
CA ASN A 8 12.42 -11.62 9.38
C ASN A 8 11.54 -12.77 9.92
N GLY A 9 10.24 -12.54 10.06
CA GLY A 9 9.29 -13.47 10.65
C GLY A 9 9.36 -13.50 12.18
N GLU A 10 9.79 -12.41 12.82
CA GLU A 10 9.67 -12.28 14.27
C GLU A 10 8.33 -11.65 14.62
N GLU A 11 7.66 -12.17 15.65
CA GLU A 11 6.41 -11.60 16.12
C GLU A 11 6.61 -10.20 16.69
N LEU A 12 5.73 -9.29 16.28
CA LEU A 12 5.71 -7.90 16.72
C LEU A 12 4.80 -7.73 17.95
N PRO A 13 5.13 -6.76 18.84
CA PRO A 13 4.26 -6.38 19.93
C PRO A 13 2.86 -5.94 19.46
N THR A 14 1.88 -6.11 20.35
CA THR A 14 0.51 -5.62 20.13
C THR A 14 0.51 -4.13 19.76
N GLY A 15 -0.22 -3.77 18.71
CA GLY A 15 -0.32 -2.42 18.16
C GLY A 15 0.71 -2.11 17.09
N GLU A 16 1.76 -2.91 16.93
CA GLU A 16 2.73 -2.73 15.85
C GLU A 16 2.23 -3.37 14.55
N THR A 17 2.51 -2.69 13.44
CA THR A 17 2.05 -3.10 12.11
C THR A 17 3.07 -4.00 11.42
N GLY A 18 2.63 -5.16 10.95
CA GLY A 18 3.45 -6.13 10.24
C GLY A 18 2.64 -7.02 9.31
N LEU A 19 3.28 -8.05 8.75
CA LEU A 19 2.63 -9.03 7.90
C LEU A 19 1.74 -9.96 8.73
N VAL A 20 0.50 -10.14 8.28
CA VAL A 20 -0.50 -10.98 8.98
C VAL A 20 -0.32 -12.43 8.56
N TYR A 21 -0.03 -13.29 9.54
CA TYR A 21 0.02 -14.73 9.37
C TYR A 21 -1.17 -15.41 10.05
N PHE A 22 -1.67 -16.44 9.39
CA PHE A 22 -2.72 -17.32 9.89
C PHE A 22 -2.09 -18.66 10.28
N GLU A 23 -2.10 -18.98 11.56
CA GLU A 23 -1.64 -20.28 12.06
C GLU A 23 -2.66 -21.36 11.74
N ARG A 24 -2.19 -22.48 11.22
CA ARG A 24 -2.93 -23.72 10.95
C ARG A 24 -2.07 -24.93 11.31
N GLU A 25 -2.71 -26.05 11.59
CA GLU A 25 -1.99 -27.31 11.92
C GLU A 25 -1.17 -27.86 10.74
N ALA A 26 -1.55 -27.51 9.50
CA ALA A 26 -0.84 -27.90 8.28
C ALA A 26 -0.94 -26.79 7.22
N PRO A 27 -0.02 -26.77 6.21
CA PRO A 27 -0.13 -25.87 5.06
C PRO A 27 -1.50 -26.06 4.39
N THR A 28 -2.24 -24.95 4.21
CA THR A 28 -3.64 -24.98 3.79
C THR A 28 -3.86 -24.78 2.31
N PHE A 29 -2.87 -24.25 1.59
CA PHE A 29 -3.00 -23.96 0.16
C PHE A 29 -1.65 -23.91 -0.54
N GLU A 30 -1.71 -24.04 -1.87
CA GLU A 30 -0.62 -23.77 -2.79
C GLU A 30 -1.13 -22.94 -3.95
N TYR A 31 -0.31 -22.01 -4.45
CA TYR A 31 -0.63 -21.29 -5.66
C TYR A 31 -0.41 -22.20 -6.88
N HIS A 32 -1.45 -22.33 -7.70
CA HIS A 32 -1.42 -23.21 -8.87
C HIS A 32 -0.27 -22.82 -9.84
N ASN A 33 0.62 -23.77 -10.14
CA ASN A 33 1.80 -23.58 -10.99
C ASN A 33 2.74 -22.43 -10.57
N ASP A 34 2.71 -22.01 -9.29
CA ASP A 34 3.57 -20.95 -8.77
C ASP A 34 4.19 -21.35 -7.42
N PRO A 35 5.24 -22.20 -7.45
CA PRO A 35 5.91 -22.63 -6.22
C PRO A 35 6.64 -21.48 -5.51
N GLY A 36 7.11 -20.46 -6.24
CA GLY A 36 7.75 -19.27 -5.66
C GLY A 36 6.79 -18.50 -4.78
N LYS A 37 5.61 -18.16 -5.32
CA LYS A 37 4.56 -17.48 -4.56
C LYS A 37 4.02 -18.33 -3.40
N THR A 38 3.97 -19.65 -3.58
CA THR A 38 3.61 -20.56 -2.50
C THR A 38 4.61 -20.49 -1.36
N GLN A 39 5.91 -20.46 -1.67
CA GLN A 39 6.97 -20.33 -0.66
C GLN A 39 6.94 -18.96 0.03
N GLU A 40 6.73 -17.88 -0.71
CA GLU A 40 6.58 -16.52 -0.16
C GLU A 40 5.40 -16.37 0.81
N ALA A 41 4.35 -17.17 0.61
CA ALA A 41 3.19 -17.18 1.48
C ALA A 41 3.43 -17.93 2.79
N ARG A 42 4.49 -18.71 2.91
CA ARG A 42 4.83 -19.49 4.12
C ARG A 42 5.73 -18.70 5.04
N HIS A 43 5.50 -18.87 6.33
CA HIS A 43 6.38 -18.28 7.34
C HIS A 43 7.76 -18.95 7.32
N PRO A 44 8.87 -18.19 7.39
CA PRO A 44 10.22 -18.75 7.26
C PRO A 44 10.59 -19.75 8.37
N LYS A 45 10.01 -19.62 9.57
CA LYS A 45 10.33 -20.43 10.75
C LYS A 45 9.20 -21.35 11.22
N HIS A 46 7.95 -21.06 10.85
CA HIS A 46 6.76 -21.77 11.29
C HIS A 46 5.99 -22.35 10.10
N PRO A 47 6.18 -23.64 9.75
CA PRO A 47 5.59 -24.23 8.53
C PRO A 47 4.06 -24.19 8.46
N GLY A 48 3.38 -24.11 9.62
CA GLY A 48 1.92 -24.02 9.70
C GLY A 48 1.38 -22.59 9.55
N TRP A 49 2.24 -21.57 9.51
CA TRP A 49 1.80 -20.20 9.39
C TRP A 49 1.86 -19.73 7.94
N ASN A 50 0.75 -19.17 7.47
CA ASN A 50 0.63 -18.72 6.09
C ASN A 50 0.09 -17.29 6.02
N ALA A 51 0.65 -16.47 5.12
CA ALA A 51 0.24 -15.11 4.85
C ALA A 51 -0.44 -15.02 3.48
N LEU A 52 -1.45 -14.15 3.38
CA LEU A 52 -2.09 -13.80 2.11
C LEU A 52 -1.57 -12.48 1.53
N GLY A 53 -0.54 -11.92 2.18
CA GLY A 53 0.04 -10.64 1.82
C GLY A 53 -0.70 -9.43 2.39
N ASP A 54 -1.56 -9.63 3.39
CA ASP A 54 -2.18 -8.55 4.13
C ASP A 54 -1.25 -8.06 5.23
N VAL A 55 -1.23 -6.75 5.44
CA VAL A 55 -0.47 -6.05 6.48
C VAL A 55 -1.46 -5.44 7.45
N GLY A 56 -1.18 -5.52 8.75
CA GLY A 56 -2.07 -5.01 9.78
C GLY A 56 -1.48 -5.11 11.18
N HIS A 57 -2.28 -4.82 12.18
CA HIS A 57 -1.91 -4.96 13.60
C HIS A 57 -3.07 -5.54 14.40
N LEU A 58 -2.76 -6.09 15.55
CA LEU A 58 -3.75 -6.49 16.55
C LEU A 58 -3.82 -5.42 17.66
N ASP A 59 -5.02 -5.07 18.08
CA ASP A 59 -5.19 -4.25 19.29
C ASP A 59 -5.09 -5.08 20.59
N ALA A 60 -5.22 -4.43 21.74
CA ALA A 60 -5.14 -5.10 23.04
C ALA A 60 -6.29 -6.09 23.29
N ASP A 61 -7.40 -5.95 22.59
CA ASP A 61 -8.57 -6.84 22.68
C ASP A 61 -8.49 -7.99 21.65
N GLY A 62 -7.46 -8.01 20.80
CA GLY A 62 -7.22 -9.03 19.78
C GLY A 62 -7.97 -8.83 18.47
N TYR A 63 -8.52 -7.62 18.22
CA TYR A 63 -9.11 -7.30 16.92
C TYR A 63 -8.02 -6.97 15.90
N LEU A 64 -8.19 -7.52 14.69
CA LEU A 64 -7.31 -7.28 13.56
C LEU A 64 -7.74 -6.02 12.79
N TYR A 65 -6.81 -5.09 12.65
CA TYR A 65 -6.94 -3.91 11.80
C TYR A 65 -6.02 -4.07 10.59
N LEU A 66 -6.61 -4.21 9.40
CA LEU A 66 -5.87 -4.28 8.15
C LEU A 66 -5.43 -2.87 7.73
N THR A 67 -4.16 -2.72 7.44
CA THR A 67 -3.56 -1.44 7.03
C THR A 67 -3.42 -1.36 5.51
N ASP A 68 -2.86 -2.41 4.88
CA ASP A 68 -2.61 -2.43 3.42
C ASP A 68 -2.26 -3.85 2.93
N ARG A 69 -1.86 -3.94 1.68
CA ARG A 69 -1.24 -5.12 1.06
C ARG A 69 0.28 -4.95 0.96
N LYS A 70 1.05 -5.99 1.32
CA LYS A 70 2.52 -6.02 1.16
C LYS A 70 2.95 -5.63 -0.26
N SER A 71 2.19 -6.03 -1.28
CA SER A 71 2.47 -5.75 -2.69
C SER A 71 2.36 -4.26 -3.09
N PHE A 72 1.75 -3.44 -2.25
CA PHE A 72 1.60 -1.99 -2.46
C PHE A 72 2.46 -1.15 -1.51
N MET A 73 3.08 -1.78 -0.51
CA MET A 73 3.99 -1.10 0.39
C MET A 73 5.11 -0.41 -0.41
N ILE A 74 5.36 0.84 -0.10
CA ILE A 74 6.39 1.68 -0.72
C ILE A 74 7.63 1.64 0.17
N ILE A 75 8.79 1.37 -0.40
CA ILE A 75 10.06 1.41 0.32
C ILE A 75 10.83 2.65 -0.11
N SER A 76 10.74 3.71 0.69
CA SER A 76 11.37 5.00 0.40
C SER A 76 12.47 5.30 1.42
N GLY A 77 13.73 5.32 0.98
CA GLY A 77 14.87 5.57 1.85
C GLY A 77 14.99 4.57 3.01
N GLY A 78 14.58 3.31 2.81
CA GLY A 78 14.57 2.27 3.84
C GLY A 78 13.39 2.32 4.81
N VAL A 79 12.41 3.20 4.57
CA VAL A 79 11.20 3.29 5.39
C VAL A 79 10.03 2.62 4.67
N ASN A 80 9.32 1.75 5.36
CA ASN A 80 8.10 1.12 4.89
C ASN A 80 6.93 2.10 5.02
N ILE A 81 6.31 2.46 3.89
CA ILE A 81 5.18 3.39 3.81
C ILE A 81 3.98 2.64 3.26
N TYR A 82 2.87 2.74 3.97
CA TYR A 82 1.61 2.10 3.60
C TYR A 82 0.71 3.11 2.88
N PRO A 83 0.45 2.93 1.57
CA PRO A 83 -0.34 3.84 0.76
C PRO A 83 -1.73 4.15 1.29
N GLN A 84 -2.40 3.18 1.91
CA GLN A 84 -3.77 3.34 2.38
C GLN A 84 -3.94 4.52 3.33
N ALA A 85 -3.03 4.72 4.28
CA ALA A 85 -3.10 5.83 5.21
C ALA A 85 -3.00 7.21 4.52
N ILE A 86 -2.29 7.26 3.39
CA ILE A 86 -2.17 8.48 2.57
C ILE A 86 -3.44 8.69 1.75
N GLU A 87 -3.99 7.62 1.18
CA GLU A 87 -5.27 7.64 0.44
C GLU A 87 -6.41 8.08 1.35
N ASP A 88 -6.49 7.52 2.56
CA ASP A 88 -7.50 7.89 3.57
C ASP A 88 -7.43 9.37 3.96
N ALA A 89 -6.22 9.92 4.04
CA ALA A 89 -6.05 11.35 4.31
C ALA A 89 -6.49 12.20 3.12
N LEU A 90 -6.04 11.87 1.90
CA LEU A 90 -6.30 12.68 0.70
C LEU A 90 -7.77 12.64 0.26
N VAL A 91 -8.45 11.50 0.38
CA VAL A 91 -9.85 11.35 -0.04
C VAL A 91 -10.81 12.21 0.80
N THR A 92 -10.39 12.65 1.99
CA THR A 92 -11.20 13.58 2.82
C THR A 92 -11.18 15.02 2.32
N HIS A 93 -10.34 15.35 1.33
CA HIS A 93 -10.31 16.69 0.75
C HIS A 93 -11.49 16.88 -0.23
N PRO A 94 -12.28 17.99 -0.13
CA PRO A 94 -13.51 18.16 -0.91
C PRO A 94 -13.31 18.24 -2.43
N LYS A 95 -12.08 18.49 -2.89
CA LYS A 95 -11.73 18.54 -4.31
C LYS A 95 -11.21 17.21 -4.87
N VAL A 96 -11.12 16.17 -4.05
CA VAL A 96 -10.71 14.81 -4.45
C VAL A 96 -11.93 13.94 -4.63
N GLY A 97 -12.09 13.38 -5.82
CA GLY A 97 -13.13 12.40 -6.15
C GLY A 97 -12.68 10.99 -5.81
N ASP A 98 -11.45 10.63 -6.23
CA ASP A 98 -10.83 9.36 -5.91
C ASP A 98 -9.30 9.53 -5.90
N VAL A 99 -8.57 8.59 -5.26
CA VAL A 99 -7.12 8.67 -5.13
C VAL A 99 -6.48 7.30 -5.13
N ALA A 100 -5.34 7.19 -5.79
CA ALA A 100 -4.45 6.04 -5.74
C ALA A 100 -3.04 6.49 -5.36
N VAL A 101 -2.44 5.84 -4.37
CA VAL A 101 -1.07 6.11 -3.92
C VAL A 101 -0.22 4.87 -4.13
N PHE A 102 0.98 5.05 -4.65
CA PHE A 102 1.97 3.99 -4.88
C PHE A 102 3.39 4.55 -5.00
N GLY A 103 4.37 3.64 -4.92
CA GLY A 103 5.77 3.98 -5.14
C GLY A 103 6.11 4.09 -6.63
N VAL A 104 6.84 5.14 -6.98
CA VAL A 104 7.46 5.31 -8.29
C VAL A 104 8.98 5.31 -8.16
N PRO A 105 9.75 4.92 -9.20
CA PRO A 105 11.20 4.89 -9.13
C PRO A 105 11.81 6.24 -8.72
N HIS A 106 12.74 6.21 -7.76
CA HIS A 106 13.51 7.39 -7.35
C HIS A 106 14.99 7.04 -7.24
N PRO A 107 15.91 7.85 -7.82
CA PRO A 107 17.33 7.50 -7.92
C PRO A 107 18.03 7.34 -6.57
N GLU A 108 17.67 8.13 -5.57
CA GLU A 108 18.35 8.13 -4.26
C GLU A 108 17.58 7.31 -3.20
N MET A 109 16.25 7.31 -3.28
CA MET A 109 15.39 6.72 -2.24
C MET A 109 14.90 5.30 -2.60
N GLY A 110 15.24 4.78 -3.79
CA GLY A 110 14.64 3.58 -4.34
C GLY A 110 13.25 3.87 -4.89
N GLU A 111 12.32 4.25 -4.03
CA GLU A 111 10.97 4.68 -4.40
C GLU A 111 10.65 6.07 -3.82
N ALA A 112 9.78 6.80 -4.51
CA ALA A 112 9.13 8.00 -4.02
C ALA A 112 7.61 7.80 -3.98
N VAL A 113 6.97 8.37 -2.97
CA VAL A 113 5.50 8.37 -2.85
C VAL A 113 4.89 9.23 -3.94
N LYS A 114 4.01 8.66 -4.74
CA LYS A 114 3.23 9.33 -5.79
C LYS A 114 1.75 9.16 -5.51
N ALA A 115 0.99 10.24 -5.66
CA ALA A 115 -0.47 10.18 -5.70
C ALA A 115 -0.97 10.43 -7.12
N VAL A 116 -1.94 9.63 -7.56
CA VAL A 116 -2.75 9.90 -8.76
C VAL A 116 -4.16 10.19 -8.28
N ILE A 117 -4.72 11.31 -8.71
CA ILE A 117 -5.98 11.84 -8.20
C ILE A 117 -6.98 12.02 -9.34
N GLU A 118 -8.18 11.51 -9.14
CA GLU A 118 -9.35 11.89 -9.91
C GLU A 118 -9.99 13.09 -9.20
N PRO A 119 -10.03 14.29 -9.84
CA PRO A 119 -10.64 15.45 -9.23
C PRO A 119 -12.13 15.24 -8.97
N ALA A 120 -12.67 15.84 -7.92
CA ALA A 120 -14.11 15.86 -7.67
C ALA A 120 -14.87 16.57 -8.82
N PRO A 121 -16.14 16.24 -9.07
CA PRO A 121 -16.93 16.87 -10.14
C PRO A 121 -16.87 18.41 -10.07
N GLY A 122 -16.56 19.03 -11.21
CA GLY A 122 -16.44 20.49 -11.32
C GLY A 122 -15.09 21.06 -10.88
N GLN A 123 -14.10 20.22 -10.58
CA GLN A 123 -12.73 20.64 -10.30
C GLN A 123 -11.84 20.41 -11.52
N ASP A 124 -11.06 21.41 -11.89
CA ASP A 124 -10.08 21.30 -12.97
C ASP A 124 -8.73 20.79 -12.45
N PRO A 125 -8.06 19.89 -13.19
CA PRO A 125 -6.73 19.36 -12.83
C PRO A 125 -5.63 20.38 -13.13
N THR A 126 -5.44 21.34 -12.22
CA THR A 126 -4.44 22.41 -12.39
C THR A 126 -3.22 22.21 -11.49
N PRO A 127 -2.07 22.83 -11.83
CA PRO A 127 -0.89 22.82 -10.95
C PRO A 127 -1.18 23.41 -9.56
N GLU A 128 -2.05 24.43 -9.48
CA GLU A 128 -2.44 25.06 -8.21
C GLU A 128 -3.23 24.08 -7.34
N LEU A 129 -4.11 23.26 -7.94
CA LEU A 129 -4.80 22.19 -7.22
C LEU A 129 -3.81 21.15 -6.70
N ALA A 130 -2.80 20.77 -7.48
CA ALA A 130 -1.77 19.83 -7.03
C ALA A 130 -1.00 20.37 -5.82
N GLU A 131 -0.60 21.65 -5.85
CA GLU A 131 0.07 22.30 -4.72
C GLU A 131 -0.80 22.37 -3.47
N GLU A 132 -2.09 22.71 -3.63
CA GLU A 132 -3.08 22.72 -2.54
C GLU A 132 -3.19 21.34 -1.90
N LEU A 133 -3.31 20.27 -2.68
CA LEU A 133 -3.43 18.91 -2.20
C LEU A 133 -2.13 18.40 -1.54
N LEU A 134 -0.97 18.79 -2.05
CA LEU A 134 0.32 18.52 -1.39
C LEU A 134 0.43 19.24 -0.05
N ALA A 135 0.00 20.49 0.02
CA ALA A 135 -0.03 21.25 1.27
C ALA A 135 -1.00 20.62 2.29
N TYR A 136 -2.15 20.17 1.81
CA TYR A 136 -3.13 19.45 2.62
C TYR A 136 -2.53 18.15 3.17
N ALA A 137 -1.91 17.32 2.32
CA ALA A 137 -1.24 16.11 2.75
C ALA A 137 -0.18 16.37 3.83
N ARG A 138 0.65 17.42 3.66
CA ARG A 138 1.65 17.83 4.67
C ARG A 138 1.03 18.21 6.02
N SER A 139 -0.18 18.73 6.01
CA SER A 139 -0.88 19.10 7.25
C SER A 139 -1.47 17.91 8.02
N LYS A 140 -1.61 16.76 7.35
CA LYS A 140 -2.27 15.56 7.89
C LYS A 140 -1.32 14.39 8.14
N LEU A 141 -0.22 14.34 7.40
CA LEU A 141 0.67 13.18 7.35
C LEU A 141 2.08 13.54 7.83
N ALA A 142 2.80 12.54 8.32
CA ALA A 142 4.23 12.68 8.56
C ALA A 142 4.98 12.98 7.26
N GLY A 143 6.08 13.72 7.35
CA GLY A 143 6.80 14.21 6.16
C GLY A 143 7.24 13.11 5.19
N TYR A 144 7.65 11.94 5.70
CA TYR A 144 8.05 10.79 4.88
C TYR A 144 6.88 10.12 4.13
N MET A 145 5.64 10.30 4.63
CA MET A 145 4.41 9.78 3.99
C MET A 145 3.85 10.75 2.94
N THR A 146 4.25 12.02 2.98
CA THR A 146 3.73 13.03 2.05
C THR A 146 4.11 12.69 0.61
N PRO A 147 3.16 12.65 -0.34
CA PRO A 147 3.49 12.46 -1.75
C PRO A 147 4.48 13.53 -2.24
N ARG A 148 5.47 13.12 -3.02
CA ARG A 148 6.42 14.05 -3.65
C ARG A 148 5.85 14.71 -4.90
N SER A 149 4.86 14.07 -5.51
CA SER A 149 4.16 14.60 -6.68
C SER A 149 2.74 14.05 -6.77
N ILE A 150 1.88 14.83 -7.43
CA ILE A 150 0.52 14.48 -7.77
C ILE A 150 0.36 14.55 -9.28
N ASP A 151 -0.25 13.51 -9.86
CA ASP A 151 -0.75 13.55 -11.23
C ASP A 151 -2.27 13.42 -11.18
N PHE A 152 -2.94 13.93 -12.21
CA PHE A 152 -4.38 13.85 -12.33
C PHE A 152 -4.79 12.86 -13.41
N ILE A 153 -5.91 12.20 -13.17
CA ILE A 153 -6.56 11.30 -14.13
C ILE A 153 -8.04 11.65 -14.24
N VAL A 154 -8.61 11.44 -15.42
CA VAL A 154 -10.04 11.73 -15.65
C VAL A 154 -10.94 10.73 -14.96
N GLU A 155 -10.54 9.45 -14.93
CA GLU A 155 -11.30 8.36 -14.33
C GLU A 155 -10.34 7.30 -13.81
N MET A 156 -10.54 6.85 -12.56
CA MET A 156 -9.74 5.78 -11.97
C MET A 156 -10.02 4.43 -12.62
N PRO A 157 -8.98 3.69 -13.05
CA PRO A 157 -9.17 2.36 -13.62
C PRO A 157 -9.70 1.39 -12.57
N ARG A 158 -10.79 0.70 -12.89
CA ARG A 158 -11.42 -0.29 -12.04
C ARG A 158 -11.60 -1.62 -12.73
N LEU A 159 -11.46 -2.70 -11.96
CA LEU A 159 -11.83 -4.03 -12.39
C LEU A 159 -13.37 -4.14 -12.55
N PRO A 160 -13.90 -5.13 -13.31
CA PRO A 160 -15.34 -5.37 -13.40
C PRO A 160 -16.04 -5.55 -12.05
N THR A 161 -15.29 -5.90 -11.00
CA THR A 161 -15.76 -6.02 -9.61
C THR A 161 -15.89 -4.68 -8.89
N GLY A 162 -15.54 -3.55 -9.54
CA GLY A 162 -15.49 -2.21 -8.93
C GLY A 162 -14.19 -1.89 -8.19
N LYS A 163 -13.31 -2.88 -7.97
CA LYS A 163 -12.04 -2.68 -7.24
C LYS A 163 -11.08 -1.83 -8.07
N LEU A 164 -10.46 -0.82 -7.43
CA LEU A 164 -9.41 -0.01 -8.04
C LEU A 164 -8.26 -0.87 -8.59
N TYR A 165 -7.91 -0.68 -9.86
CA TYR A 165 -6.81 -1.41 -10.51
C TYR A 165 -5.49 -0.62 -10.39
N LYS A 166 -5.07 -0.39 -9.14
CA LYS A 166 -3.86 0.37 -8.77
C LYS A 166 -2.61 -0.08 -9.53
N ARG A 167 -2.47 -1.39 -9.79
CA ARG A 167 -1.32 -1.94 -10.52
C ARG A 167 -1.20 -1.36 -11.94
N LEU A 168 -2.30 -1.15 -12.64
CA LEU A 168 -2.28 -0.57 -13.99
C LEU A 168 -1.69 0.84 -13.99
N LEU A 169 -2.04 1.65 -12.98
CA LEU A 169 -1.47 2.99 -12.81
C LEU A 169 0.03 2.91 -12.51
N ARG A 170 0.40 2.11 -11.50
CA ARG A 170 1.80 1.98 -11.07
C ARG A 170 2.71 1.51 -12.20
N ASP A 171 2.32 0.46 -12.91
CA ASP A 171 3.15 -0.17 -13.94
C ASP A 171 3.51 0.80 -15.07
N ALA A 172 2.67 1.83 -15.36
CA ALA A 172 2.99 2.88 -16.32
C ALA A 172 4.23 3.70 -15.93
N TYR A 173 4.46 3.95 -14.64
CA TYR A 173 5.64 4.68 -14.14
C TYR A 173 6.89 3.80 -14.03
N TRP A 174 6.73 2.48 -14.07
CA TRP A 174 7.84 1.53 -14.00
C TRP A 174 8.29 1.03 -15.37
N ALA A 175 7.51 1.26 -16.45
CA ALA A 175 7.75 0.74 -17.78
C ALA A 175 9.07 1.24 -18.42
N ASP A 176 9.51 2.43 -18.08
CA ASP A 176 10.75 3.05 -18.61
C ASP A 176 12.03 2.59 -17.88
N ARG A 177 11.92 1.82 -16.81
CA ARG A 177 13.05 1.27 -16.10
C ARG A 177 13.43 -0.08 -16.72
N LYS A 178 14.34 -0.06 -17.70
CA LYS A 178 15.09 -1.27 -18.07
C LYS A 178 15.97 -1.66 -16.89
N ILE A 179 15.61 -2.73 -16.19
CA ILE A 179 16.47 -3.42 -15.22
C ILE A 179 17.64 -4.06 -15.96
#